data_957fc46f7cdfee898286ae5c385705b4
#
_entry.id   957fc46f7cdfee898286ae5c385705b4
#
_cell.length_a   1.000
_cell.length_b   1.000
_cell.length_c   1.000
_cell.angle_alpha   90.00
_cell.angle_beta   90.00
_cell.angle_gamma   90.00
#
_symmetry.space_group_name_H-M   'P 1'
#
loop_
_entity.id
_entity.type
_entity.pdbx_description
1 polymer ?
#
loop_
_entity_poly.entity_id
_entity_poly.type
_entity_poly.pdbx_seq_one_letter_code
_entity_poly.pdbx_strand_id
1 'polypeptide(L)'
;MAEAAQQDGEIGEVREAHRFDVKRLEAYCREAVEGFSGTLDVRQFSGGQSNPTFLLTEEGPRGLKRYVMRKKPPGVLLASAHQIDREYRVMKALAETDVPVPHMYALCEDDSIIGTSFYVMEYLEGRVFRESTMPGSSEAERRAIYSNLAENLARLHKVDYEKVGLGDFGKPGNYFERQIGRWIKQYRGAQTTDIPSMEELIKYLPEHIPDEQSVTIAHGDYRLGNTMFHPTEPHMIAVLDWELCTIGHPLADVAYNCMYDLLGVAGGVGPIDRTKTPGIPTDKEFAAEYCRHAGRDGIEDWNFYLAFSMFRLASISQGVYKRGLDGNASSERAMTLGDACRNLADHAWEILQRKD
;
A
#
# COMPACT_ATOMS: atom_id res chain seq x y z
N MET A 1 -7.75 32.71 3.13
CA MET A 1 -7.31 31.78 2.09
C MET A 1 -6.49 30.72 2.80
N ALA A 2 -7.09 29.56 3.06
CA ALA A 2 -6.38 28.45 3.67
C ALA A 2 -5.42 27.89 2.63
N GLU A 3 -4.13 27.90 2.93
CA GLU A 3 -3.14 27.11 2.20
C GLU A 3 -3.59 25.65 2.23
N ALA A 4 -4.12 25.18 1.10
CA ALA A 4 -4.27 23.76 0.88
C ALA A 4 -2.87 23.16 1.03
N ALA A 5 -2.68 22.35 2.08
CA ALA A 5 -1.46 21.62 2.30
C ALA A 5 -1.24 20.66 1.13
N GLN A 6 -0.50 21.11 0.16
CA GLN A 6 0.13 20.32 -0.88
C GLN A 6 1.11 19.40 -0.15
N GLN A 7 0.68 18.18 0.14
CA GLN A 7 1.58 17.14 0.66
C GLN A 7 2.13 16.30 -0.50
N ASP A 8 2.76 16.97 -1.45
CA ASP A 8 3.89 16.36 -2.14
C ASP A 8 4.93 16.08 -1.05
N GLY A 9 5.32 14.82 -0.84
CA GLY A 9 6.45 14.53 0.03
C GLY A 9 7.59 15.44 -0.42
N GLU A 10 8.30 16.09 0.51
CA GLU A 10 9.34 17.06 0.19
C GLU A 10 10.18 16.55 -0.98
N ILE A 11 10.20 17.30 -2.07
CA ILE A 11 10.98 16.99 -3.27
C ILE A 11 12.30 17.71 -3.12
N GLY A 12 13.38 16.95 -3.04
CA GLY A 12 14.73 17.48 -2.86
C GLY A 12 15.72 16.99 -3.91
N GLU A 13 16.97 17.34 -3.70
CA GLU A 13 18.08 16.83 -4.51
C GLU A 13 18.20 15.29 -4.40
N VAL A 14 18.70 14.65 -5.45
CA VAL A 14 18.94 13.22 -5.45
C VAL A 14 19.99 12.86 -4.41
N ARG A 15 19.63 12.01 -3.45
CA ARG A 15 20.55 11.54 -2.40
C ARG A 15 21.76 10.86 -3.01
N GLU A 16 22.93 11.04 -2.42
CA GLU A 16 24.19 10.53 -2.96
C GLU A 16 24.15 9.03 -3.26
N ALA A 17 23.60 8.22 -2.35
CA ALA A 17 23.46 6.77 -2.52
C ALA A 17 22.50 6.37 -3.67
N HIS A 18 21.70 7.31 -4.19
CA HIS A 18 20.70 7.05 -5.23
C HIS A 18 21.06 7.71 -6.56
N ARG A 19 22.19 8.39 -6.67
CA ARG A 19 22.65 9.05 -7.91
C ARG A 19 22.88 8.07 -9.04
N PHE A 20 22.63 8.54 -10.25
CA PHE A 20 22.83 7.80 -11.51
C PHE A 20 23.14 8.77 -12.65
N ASP A 21 23.46 8.26 -13.82
CA ASP A 21 23.74 9.06 -15.02
C ASP A 21 22.43 9.57 -15.64
N VAL A 22 22.12 10.87 -15.41
CA VAL A 22 20.90 11.52 -15.91
C VAL A 22 20.87 11.60 -17.45
N LYS A 23 22.05 11.72 -18.11
CA LYS A 23 22.11 11.78 -19.58
C LYS A 23 21.75 10.43 -20.22
N ARG A 24 22.13 9.33 -19.58
CA ARG A 24 21.73 7.98 -20.04
C ARG A 24 20.23 7.77 -19.84
N LEU A 25 19.68 8.19 -18.70
CA LEU A 25 18.24 8.15 -18.46
C LEU A 25 17.49 9.00 -19.50
N GLU A 26 17.97 10.20 -19.80
CA GLU A 26 17.37 11.08 -20.80
C GLU A 26 17.37 10.44 -22.19
N ALA A 27 18.49 9.83 -22.60
CA ALA A 27 18.58 9.11 -23.88
C ALA A 27 17.57 7.96 -23.95
N TYR A 28 17.47 7.16 -22.88
CA TYR A 28 16.47 6.09 -22.77
C TYR A 28 15.04 6.64 -22.85
N CYS A 29 14.71 7.73 -22.12
CA CYS A 29 13.38 8.31 -22.16
C CYS A 29 13.00 8.81 -23.57
N ARG A 30 13.94 9.31 -24.37
CA ARG A 30 13.69 9.70 -25.76
C ARG A 30 13.25 8.55 -26.64
N GLU A 31 13.72 7.35 -26.37
CA GLU A 31 13.40 6.14 -27.14
C GLU A 31 12.14 5.45 -26.62
N ALA A 32 11.95 5.39 -25.30
CA ALA A 32 10.97 4.53 -24.65
C ALA A 32 9.73 5.26 -24.13
N VAL A 33 9.80 6.58 -23.89
CA VAL A 33 8.66 7.37 -23.36
C VAL A 33 8.00 8.14 -24.48
N GLU A 34 6.77 7.80 -24.80
CA GLU A 34 6.04 8.43 -25.88
C GLU A 34 5.94 9.95 -25.72
N GLY A 35 6.40 10.64 -26.73
CA GLY A 35 6.36 12.10 -26.78
C GLY A 35 7.40 12.81 -25.93
N PHE A 36 8.39 12.12 -25.36
CA PHE A 36 9.54 12.75 -24.73
C PHE A 36 10.49 13.30 -25.80
N SER A 37 10.93 14.56 -25.64
CA SER A 37 11.79 15.23 -26.65
C SER A 37 12.73 16.28 -26.07
N GLY A 38 12.61 16.58 -24.79
CA GLY A 38 13.32 17.67 -24.11
C GLY A 38 14.58 17.25 -23.36
N THR A 39 15.03 18.13 -22.48
CA THR A 39 16.06 17.87 -21.48
C THR A 39 15.42 17.46 -20.15
N LEU A 40 16.14 16.70 -19.35
CA LEU A 40 15.64 16.08 -18.13
C LEU A 40 16.27 16.71 -16.89
N ASP A 41 15.44 17.24 -15.98
CA ASP A 41 15.78 17.51 -14.58
C ASP A 41 15.24 16.37 -13.71
N VAL A 42 16.02 15.99 -12.68
CA VAL A 42 15.68 14.87 -11.79
C VAL A 42 15.76 15.32 -10.34
N ARG A 43 14.66 15.13 -9.60
CA ARG A 43 14.58 15.34 -8.16
C ARG A 43 14.07 14.10 -7.46
N GLN A 44 14.33 13.95 -6.17
CA GLN A 44 13.92 12.79 -5.39
C GLN A 44 12.83 13.15 -4.40
N PHE A 45 11.78 12.32 -4.32
CA PHE A 45 10.80 12.39 -3.23
C PHE A 45 11.41 11.94 -1.90
N SER A 46 11.10 12.62 -0.81
CA SER A 46 11.57 12.26 0.55
C SER A 46 10.93 10.96 1.06
N GLY A 47 9.74 10.61 0.59
CA GLY A 47 9.02 9.36 0.86
C GLY A 47 9.54 8.19 -0.01
N GLY A 48 8.97 6.99 0.21
CA GLY A 48 9.34 5.78 -0.54
C GLY A 48 10.52 5.04 0.09
N GLN A 49 10.29 4.43 1.26
CA GLN A 49 11.34 3.70 1.98
C GLN A 49 11.78 2.42 1.28
N SER A 50 10.87 1.76 0.54
CA SER A 50 11.15 0.50 -0.15
C SER A 50 11.85 0.71 -1.49
N ASN A 51 11.27 1.53 -2.37
CA ASN A 51 11.79 1.79 -3.71
C ASN A 51 11.97 3.30 -3.91
N PRO A 52 13.21 3.79 -4.16
CA PRO A 52 13.45 5.22 -4.41
C PRO A 52 12.62 5.75 -5.57
N THR A 53 11.91 6.85 -5.31
CA THR A 53 10.99 7.49 -6.26
C THR A 53 11.49 8.88 -6.62
N PHE A 54 11.41 9.24 -7.90
CA PHE A 54 11.97 10.47 -8.46
C PHE A 54 10.93 11.21 -9.28
N LEU A 55 10.94 12.53 -9.17
CA LEU A 55 10.27 13.42 -10.09
C LEU A 55 11.21 13.66 -11.28
N LEU A 56 10.73 13.37 -12.46
CA LEU A 56 11.37 13.67 -13.73
C LEU A 56 10.66 14.88 -14.35
N THR A 57 11.37 15.97 -14.63
CA THR A 57 10.83 17.14 -15.31
C THR A 57 11.47 17.28 -16.68
N GLU A 58 10.67 17.15 -17.72
CA GLU A 58 11.08 17.39 -19.10
C GLU A 58 10.86 18.85 -19.45
N GLU A 59 11.90 19.53 -19.92
CA GLU A 59 11.80 20.84 -20.58
C GLU A 59 12.01 20.67 -22.08
N GLY A 60 10.94 20.79 -22.85
CA GLY A 60 10.95 20.53 -24.28
C GLY A 60 10.14 21.57 -25.09
N PRO A 61 10.10 21.41 -26.42
CA PRO A 61 9.39 22.33 -27.32
C PRO A 61 7.89 22.48 -27.01
N ARG A 62 7.30 21.51 -26.32
CA ARG A 62 5.88 21.49 -25.91
C ARG A 62 5.64 22.02 -24.49
N GLY A 63 6.64 22.62 -23.86
CA GLY A 63 6.62 23.11 -22.49
C GLY A 63 7.14 22.07 -21.49
N LEU A 64 6.80 22.30 -20.22
CA LEU A 64 7.18 21.42 -19.12
C LEU A 64 6.23 20.22 -19.05
N LYS A 65 6.80 19.02 -18.97
CA LYS A 65 6.09 17.78 -18.64
C LYS A 65 6.73 17.13 -17.43
N ARG A 66 5.91 16.45 -16.63
CA ARG A 66 6.37 15.76 -15.43
C ARG A 66 6.03 14.28 -15.52
N TYR A 67 6.96 13.47 -15.02
CA TYR A 67 6.82 12.01 -14.89
C TYR A 67 7.31 11.59 -13.51
N VAL A 68 6.96 10.38 -13.11
CA VAL A 68 7.52 9.73 -11.92
C VAL A 68 8.32 8.52 -12.35
N MET A 69 9.54 8.42 -11.85
CA MET A 69 10.36 7.21 -11.99
C MET A 69 10.49 6.51 -10.65
N ARG A 70 10.32 5.20 -10.64
CA ARG A 70 10.60 4.36 -9.47
C ARG A 70 11.63 3.32 -9.83
N LYS A 71 12.67 3.15 -9.00
CA LYS A 71 13.76 2.20 -9.25
C LYS A 71 13.99 1.28 -8.06
N LYS A 72 14.64 0.14 -8.28
CA LYS A 72 15.11 -0.72 -7.18
C LYS A 72 16.14 0.04 -6.33
N PRO A 73 16.14 -0.15 -4.99
CA PRO A 73 17.19 0.42 -4.15
C PRO A 73 18.54 -0.20 -4.45
N PRO A 74 19.67 0.51 -4.16
CA PRO A 74 20.99 -0.05 -4.30
C PRO A 74 21.26 -1.15 -3.26
N GLY A 75 22.17 -2.08 -3.57
CA GLY A 75 22.63 -3.12 -2.65
C GLY A 75 22.13 -4.53 -2.98
N VAL A 76 22.51 -5.50 -2.13
CA VAL A 76 22.10 -6.90 -2.27
C VAL A 76 20.67 -7.03 -1.71
N LEU A 77 19.72 -7.27 -2.57
CA LEU A 77 18.30 -7.41 -2.24
C LEU A 77 17.93 -8.88 -2.08
N LEU A 78 16.97 -9.17 -1.22
CA LEU A 78 16.31 -10.47 -1.21
C LEU A 78 15.56 -10.66 -2.54
N ALA A 79 15.67 -11.84 -3.14
CA ALA A 79 15.12 -12.14 -4.47
C ALA A 79 13.61 -11.86 -4.62
N SER A 80 12.86 -11.81 -3.51
CA SER A 80 11.42 -11.55 -3.47
C SER A 80 11.06 -10.11 -3.07
N ALA A 81 12.04 -9.24 -2.81
CA ALA A 81 11.83 -7.86 -2.41
C ALA A 81 12.06 -6.91 -3.59
N HIS A 82 11.34 -5.78 -3.58
CA HIS A 82 11.55 -4.69 -4.54
C HIS A 82 11.35 -5.08 -6.02
N GLN A 83 10.30 -5.86 -6.30
CA GLN A 83 9.96 -6.32 -7.65
C GLN A 83 9.19 -5.23 -8.41
N ILE A 84 9.89 -4.20 -8.89
CA ILE A 84 9.29 -3.07 -9.63
C ILE A 84 8.65 -3.49 -10.96
N ASP A 85 9.13 -4.57 -11.57
CA ASP A 85 8.54 -5.21 -12.74
C ASP A 85 7.10 -5.69 -12.45
N ARG A 86 6.85 -6.21 -11.26
CA ARG A 86 5.52 -6.61 -10.82
C ARG A 86 4.61 -5.40 -10.59
N GLU A 87 5.11 -4.33 -9.97
CA GLU A 87 4.36 -3.08 -9.80
C GLU A 87 3.96 -2.50 -11.17
N TYR A 88 4.91 -2.41 -12.10
CA TYR A 88 4.65 -1.96 -13.47
C TYR A 88 3.59 -2.83 -14.15
N ARG A 89 3.75 -4.16 -14.08
CA ARG A 89 2.86 -5.12 -14.73
C ARG A 89 1.41 -4.98 -14.25
N VAL A 90 1.18 -4.89 -12.93
CA VAL A 90 -0.18 -4.77 -12.39
C VAL A 90 -0.82 -3.44 -12.76
N MET A 91 -0.12 -2.31 -12.65
CA MET A 91 -0.66 -1.01 -13.04
C MET A 91 -0.96 -0.94 -14.55
N LYS A 92 -0.07 -1.50 -15.38
CA LYS A 92 -0.32 -1.58 -16.83
C LYS A 92 -1.53 -2.44 -17.17
N ALA A 93 -1.72 -3.56 -16.48
CA ALA A 93 -2.87 -4.44 -16.67
C ALA A 93 -4.20 -3.78 -16.23
N LEU A 94 -4.17 -2.94 -15.19
CA LEU A 94 -5.33 -2.23 -14.67
C LEU A 94 -5.71 -0.98 -15.47
N ALA A 95 -4.82 -0.47 -16.31
CA ALA A 95 -5.04 0.78 -17.07
C ALA A 95 -6.27 0.74 -17.99
N GLU A 96 -6.69 -0.45 -18.44
CA GLU A 96 -7.89 -0.66 -19.28
C GLU A 96 -9.14 -1.02 -18.46
N THR A 97 -9.12 -0.79 -17.14
CA THR A 97 -10.21 -1.10 -16.21
C THR A 97 -10.74 0.16 -15.53
N ASP A 98 -11.80 0.02 -14.72
CA ASP A 98 -12.34 1.12 -13.91
C ASP A 98 -11.50 1.42 -12.64
N VAL A 99 -10.37 0.75 -12.44
CA VAL A 99 -9.45 1.00 -11.31
C VAL A 99 -8.51 2.12 -11.68
N PRO A 100 -8.51 3.25 -10.95
CA PRO A 100 -7.62 4.35 -11.27
C PRO A 100 -6.17 4.01 -10.93
N VAL A 101 -5.31 4.07 -11.94
CA VAL A 101 -3.85 3.87 -11.82
C VAL A 101 -3.12 4.89 -12.70
N PRO A 102 -1.89 5.30 -12.36
CA PRO A 102 -1.08 6.14 -13.23
C PRO A 102 -0.84 5.46 -14.59
N HIS A 103 -0.78 6.23 -15.66
CA HIS A 103 -0.38 5.70 -16.95
C HIS A 103 1.08 5.22 -16.92
N MET A 104 1.35 4.02 -17.42
CA MET A 104 2.67 3.40 -17.43
C MET A 104 3.36 3.60 -18.78
N TYR A 105 4.40 4.43 -18.82
CA TYR A 105 5.13 4.75 -20.06
C TYR A 105 6.15 3.67 -20.43
N ALA A 106 7.05 3.32 -19.52
CA ALA A 106 8.16 2.42 -19.83
C ALA A 106 8.63 1.61 -18.61
N LEU A 107 9.05 0.37 -18.84
CA LEU A 107 9.81 -0.46 -17.92
C LEU A 107 11.21 -0.70 -18.52
N CYS A 108 12.24 -0.42 -17.77
CA CYS A 108 13.63 -0.70 -18.12
C CYS A 108 14.22 -1.78 -17.20
N GLU A 109 14.60 -2.89 -17.76
CA GLU A 109 15.28 -3.99 -17.06
C GLU A 109 16.78 -4.07 -17.41
N ASP A 110 17.28 -3.11 -18.19
CA ASP A 110 18.70 -2.98 -18.54
C ASP A 110 19.45 -2.15 -17.49
N ASP A 111 20.18 -2.81 -16.63
CA ASP A 111 20.97 -2.18 -15.57
C ASP A 111 22.11 -1.28 -16.14
N SER A 112 22.45 -1.37 -17.42
CA SER A 112 23.48 -0.50 -18.03
C SER A 112 23.06 0.95 -18.13
N ILE A 113 21.75 1.25 -18.05
CA ILE A 113 21.20 2.62 -18.19
C ILE A 113 21.49 3.45 -16.94
N ILE A 114 20.98 3.00 -15.77
CA ILE A 114 21.12 3.75 -14.49
C ILE A 114 21.64 2.87 -13.33
N GLY A 115 22.17 1.70 -13.63
CA GLY A 115 22.73 0.76 -12.64
C GLY A 115 21.71 -0.17 -11.99
N THR A 116 20.43 -0.09 -12.36
CA THR A 116 19.37 -0.95 -11.84
C THR A 116 18.10 -0.79 -12.67
N SER A 117 17.21 -1.77 -12.60
CA SER A 117 15.90 -1.70 -13.26
C SER A 117 15.02 -0.57 -12.68
N PHE A 118 14.19 0.03 -13.52
CA PHE A 118 13.25 1.10 -13.16
C PHE A 118 12.05 1.12 -14.09
N TYR A 119 11.00 1.85 -13.67
CA TYR A 119 9.90 2.21 -14.56
C TYR A 119 9.60 3.70 -14.53
N VAL A 120 8.96 4.18 -15.60
CA VAL A 120 8.48 5.55 -15.74
C VAL A 120 6.97 5.53 -15.87
N MET A 121 6.30 6.34 -15.04
CA MET A 121 4.85 6.48 -15.04
C MET A 121 4.44 7.96 -15.05
N GLU A 122 3.17 8.18 -15.25
CA GLU A 122 2.53 9.50 -15.21
C GLU A 122 2.73 10.18 -13.85
N TYR A 123 3.00 11.48 -13.88
CA TYR A 123 2.91 12.34 -12.72
C TYR A 123 1.48 12.86 -12.58
N LEU A 124 0.83 12.50 -11.49
CA LEU A 124 -0.51 12.96 -11.16
C LEU A 124 -0.44 14.06 -10.09
N GLU A 125 -1.21 15.13 -10.29
CA GLU A 125 -1.45 16.13 -9.27
C GLU A 125 -2.67 15.74 -8.44
N GLY A 126 -2.47 15.51 -7.14
CA GLY A 126 -3.55 15.07 -6.28
C GLY A 126 -3.22 15.16 -4.80
N ARG A 127 -4.16 14.76 -3.96
CA ARG A 127 -4.03 14.74 -2.50
C ARG A 127 -3.85 13.31 -2.00
N VAL A 128 -2.82 13.08 -1.22
CA VAL A 128 -2.61 11.82 -0.48
C VAL A 128 -2.82 12.09 1.01
N PHE A 129 -3.77 11.43 1.62
CA PHE A 129 -4.07 11.59 3.04
C PHE A 129 -3.27 10.60 3.87
N ARG A 130 -2.18 11.06 4.47
CA ARG A 130 -1.30 10.22 5.31
C ARG A 130 -1.91 9.90 6.67
N GLU A 131 -2.77 10.79 7.17
CA GLU A 131 -3.52 10.62 8.41
C GLU A 131 -4.98 10.26 8.11
N SER A 132 -5.44 9.13 8.65
CA SER A 132 -6.83 8.66 8.45
C SER A 132 -7.88 9.65 8.97
N THR A 133 -7.50 10.54 9.90
CA THR A 133 -8.37 11.60 10.43
C THR A 133 -8.61 12.74 9.45
N MET A 134 -7.78 12.85 8.40
CA MET A 134 -7.84 13.91 7.38
C MET A 134 -7.99 15.30 8.00
N PRO A 135 -6.97 15.82 8.72
CA PRO A 135 -7.02 17.14 9.34
C PRO A 135 -7.38 18.22 8.29
N GLY A 136 -8.26 19.14 8.67
CA GLY A 136 -8.72 20.22 7.79
C GLY A 136 -9.88 19.86 6.86
N SER A 137 -10.22 18.58 6.69
CA SER A 137 -11.37 18.16 5.88
C SER A 137 -12.69 18.33 6.66
N SER A 138 -13.77 18.64 5.92
CA SER A 138 -15.13 18.67 6.48
C SER A 138 -15.68 17.25 6.70
N GLU A 139 -16.73 17.12 7.50
CA GLU A 139 -17.46 15.86 7.69
C GLU A 139 -17.94 15.28 6.34
N ALA A 140 -18.54 16.12 5.50
CA ALA A 140 -19.04 15.71 4.20
C ALA A 140 -17.92 15.20 3.29
N GLU A 141 -16.77 15.87 3.29
CA GLU A 141 -15.61 15.45 2.52
C GLU A 141 -15.03 14.12 3.02
N ARG A 142 -14.88 13.93 4.35
CA ARG A 142 -14.45 12.65 4.91
C ARG A 142 -15.36 11.51 4.48
N ARG A 143 -16.67 11.70 4.62
CA ARG A 143 -17.67 10.71 4.20
C ARG A 143 -17.55 10.36 2.72
N ALA A 144 -17.41 11.35 1.86
CA ALA A 144 -17.28 11.14 0.41
C ALA A 144 -15.98 10.42 0.03
N ILE A 145 -14.86 10.76 0.68
CA ILE A 145 -13.56 10.12 0.46
C ILE A 145 -13.59 8.65 0.89
N TYR A 146 -14.13 8.33 2.08
CA TYR A 146 -14.22 6.94 2.54
C TYR A 146 -15.21 6.12 1.72
N SER A 147 -16.33 6.70 1.25
CA SER A 147 -17.24 6.03 0.32
C SER A 147 -16.55 5.72 -1.01
N ASN A 148 -15.80 6.67 -1.56
CA ASN A 148 -15.06 6.46 -2.80
C ASN A 148 -13.89 5.48 -2.62
N LEU A 149 -13.27 5.42 -1.43
CA LEU A 149 -12.26 4.41 -1.08
C LEU A 149 -12.86 2.99 -1.13
N ALA A 150 -14.05 2.78 -0.53
CA ALA A 150 -14.76 1.50 -0.57
C ALA A 150 -15.19 1.12 -1.99
N GLU A 151 -15.68 2.07 -2.78
CA GLU A 151 -16.08 1.88 -4.18
C GLU A 151 -14.90 1.41 -5.04
N ASN A 152 -13.74 2.09 -4.97
CA ASN A 152 -12.57 1.72 -5.78
C ASN A 152 -11.96 0.39 -5.35
N LEU A 153 -12.00 0.04 -4.07
CA LEU A 153 -11.62 -1.30 -3.61
C LEU A 153 -12.53 -2.37 -4.21
N ALA A 154 -13.84 -2.12 -4.24
CA ALA A 154 -14.79 -3.05 -4.87
C ALA A 154 -14.59 -3.16 -6.39
N ARG A 155 -14.23 -2.06 -7.07
CA ARG A 155 -13.85 -2.08 -8.51
C ARG A 155 -12.63 -2.96 -8.72
N LEU A 156 -11.58 -2.82 -7.91
CA LEU A 156 -10.38 -3.65 -7.98
C LEU A 156 -10.72 -5.14 -7.83
N HIS A 157 -11.53 -5.47 -6.85
CA HIS A 157 -11.89 -6.86 -6.56
C HIS A 157 -12.84 -7.48 -7.60
N LYS A 158 -13.48 -6.68 -8.46
CA LYS A 158 -14.29 -7.12 -9.59
C LYS A 158 -13.50 -7.36 -10.89
N VAL A 159 -12.25 -6.93 -10.93
CA VAL A 159 -11.42 -7.15 -12.11
C VAL A 159 -11.19 -8.63 -12.33
N ASP A 160 -11.49 -9.08 -13.53
CA ASP A 160 -11.15 -10.44 -14.00
C ASP A 160 -9.63 -10.49 -14.26
N TYR A 161 -8.89 -10.98 -13.25
CA TYR A 161 -7.43 -10.98 -13.28
C TYR A 161 -6.84 -11.84 -14.41
N GLU A 162 -7.57 -12.84 -14.90
CA GLU A 162 -7.13 -13.66 -16.03
C GLU A 162 -7.25 -12.88 -17.34
N LYS A 163 -8.39 -12.18 -17.55
CA LYS A 163 -8.61 -11.37 -18.77
C LYS A 163 -7.63 -10.20 -18.90
N VAL A 164 -7.22 -9.59 -17.79
CA VAL A 164 -6.22 -8.53 -17.84
C VAL A 164 -4.78 -9.06 -17.87
N GLY A 165 -4.55 -10.37 -18.01
CA GLY A 165 -3.23 -10.97 -18.18
C GLY A 165 -2.46 -11.16 -16.88
N LEU A 166 -3.13 -11.27 -15.73
CA LEU A 166 -2.54 -11.49 -14.41
C LEU A 166 -2.77 -12.89 -13.85
N GLY A 167 -3.14 -13.88 -14.68
CA GLY A 167 -3.43 -15.25 -14.25
C GLY A 167 -2.25 -15.97 -13.57
N ASP A 168 -1.01 -15.60 -13.88
CA ASP A 168 0.22 -16.11 -13.28
C ASP A 168 0.79 -15.17 -12.20
N PHE A 169 0.12 -14.07 -11.88
CA PHE A 169 0.63 -13.03 -10.98
C PHE A 169 0.71 -13.47 -9.52
N GLY A 170 -0.03 -14.50 -9.14
CA GLY A 170 -0.03 -15.11 -7.81
C GLY A 170 -0.64 -16.51 -7.86
N LYS A 171 -0.64 -17.20 -6.73
CA LYS A 171 -1.24 -18.52 -6.60
C LYS A 171 -2.69 -18.39 -6.14
N PRO A 172 -3.69 -18.74 -6.95
CA PRO A 172 -5.10 -18.68 -6.54
C PRO A 172 -5.43 -19.72 -5.43
N GLY A 173 -6.47 -19.44 -4.65
CA GLY A 173 -6.98 -20.32 -3.60
C GLY A 173 -6.09 -20.39 -2.34
N ASN A 174 -6.65 -20.87 -1.23
CA ASN A 174 -6.00 -21.08 0.06
C ASN A 174 -5.14 -19.88 0.54
N TYR A 175 -5.65 -18.67 0.28
CA TYR A 175 -4.89 -17.44 0.57
C TYR A 175 -4.54 -17.31 2.06
N PHE A 176 -5.54 -17.44 2.95
CA PHE A 176 -5.32 -17.29 4.38
C PHE A 176 -4.42 -18.37 4.96
N GLU A 177 -4.59 -19.63 4.57
CA GLU A 177 -3.71 -20.71 5.02
C GLU A 177 -2.23 -20.41 4.71
N ARG A 178 -1.95 -19.99 3.46
CA ARG A 178 -0.57 -19.65 3.06
C ARG A 178 -0.04 -18.42 3.78
N GLN A 179 -0.86 -17.38 3.94
CA GLN A 179 -0.44 -16.15 4.60
C GLN A 179 -0.22 -16.34 6.10
N ILE A 180 -1.13 -17.04 6.78
CA ILE A 180 -0.99 -17.37 8.21
C ILE A 180 0.31 -18.15 8.42
N GLY A 181 0.53 -19.21 7.66
CA GLY A 181 1.76 -20.02 7.76
C GLY A 181 3.04 -19.19 7.49
N ARG A 182 3.00 -18.29 6.50
CA ARG A 182 4.11 -17.36 6.21
C ARG A 182 4.38 -16.43 7.39
N TRP A 183 3.35 -15.80 7.95
CA TRP A 183 3.52 -14.84 9.03
C TRP A 183 3.89 -15.47 10.36
N ILE A 184 3.39 -16.67 10.66
CA ILE A 184 3.86 -17.49 11.79
C ILE A 184 5.37 -17.73 11.68
N LYS A 185 5.83 -18.19 10.50
CA LYS A 185 7.26 -18.44 10.28
C LYS A 185 8.11 -17.19 10.44
N GLN A 186 7.65 -16.04 9.90
CA GLN A 186 8.37 -14.78 10.03
C GLN A 186 8.41 -14.28 11.47
N TYR A 187 7.29 -14.34 12.20
CA TYR A 187 7.22 -13.97 13.61
C TYR A 187 8.18 -14.84 14.44
N ARG A 188 8.12 -16.17 14.30
CA ARG A 188 9.00 -17.09 15.02
C ARG A 188 10.48 -16.81 14.75
N GLY A 189 10.84 -16.53 13.52
CA GLY A 189 12.22 -16.16 13.14
C GLY A 189 12.71 -14.82 13.70
N ALA A 190 11.77 -13.93 14.06
CA ALA A 190 12.06 -12.59 14.59
C ALA A 190 11.70 -12.44 16.08
N GLN A 191 11.17 -13.46 16.72
CA GLN A 191 10.68 -13.40 18.09
C GLN A 191 11.80 -13.02 19.07
N THR A 192 11.55 -12.04 19.93
CA THR A 192 12.49 -11.53 20.94
C THR A 192 12.00 -11.78 22.36
N THR A 193 10.69 -11.84 22.54
CA THR A 193 10.03 -12.10 23.83
C THR A 193 8.77 -12.93 23.59
N ASP A 194 8.24 -13.53 24.67
CA ASP A 194 6.95 -14.20 24.62
C ASP A 194 5.83 -13.16 24.72
N ILE A 195 4.88 -13.23 23.78
CA ILE A 195 3.66 -12.42 23.73
C ILE A 195 2.48 -13.40 23.79
N PRO A 196 1.76 -13.52 24.92
CA PRO A 196 0.70 -14.52 25.08
C PRO A 196 -0.39 -14.46 23.99
N SER A 197 -0.84 -13.26 23.63
CA SER A 197 -1.83 -13.07 22.57
C SER A 197 -1.34 -13.53 21.19
N MET A 198 -0.05 -13.37 20.86
CA MET A 198 0.51 -13.96 19.63
C MET A 198 0.46 -15.51 19.66
N GLU A 199 0.71 -16.12 20.79
CA GLU A 199 0.62 -17.57 20.93
C GLU A 199 -0.80 -18.10 20.73
N GLU A 200 -1.80 -17.38 21.27
CA GLU A 200 -3.20 -17.71 21.06
C GLU A 200 -3.62 -17.51 19.58
N LEU A 201 -3.20 -16.41 18.94
CA LEU A 201 -3.48 -16.16 17.52
C LEU A 201 -2.85 -17.21 16.60
N ILE A 202 -1.61 -17.65 16.90
CA ILE A 202 -0.91 -18.70 16.14
C ILE A 202 -1.64 -20.05 16.22
N LYS A 203 -2.30 -20.34 17.33
CA LYS A 203 -3.14 -21.55 17.47
C LYS A 203 -4.50 -21.37 16.80
N TYR A 204 -5.16 -20.24 17.05
CA TYR A 204 -6.55 -20.00 16.64
C TYR A 204 -6.70 -19.82 15.13
N LEU A 205 -5.91 -18.94 14.52
CA LEU A 205 -6.11 -18.55 13.12
C LEU A 205 -6.06 -19.70 12.11
N PRO A 206 -5.14 -20.69 12.21
CA PRO A 206 -5.12 -21.81 11.28
C PRO A 206 -6.35 -22.73 11.38
N GLU A 207 -6.97 -22.81 12.57
CA GLU A 207 -8.09 -23.70 12.86
C GLU A 207 -9.46 -23.09 12.54
N HIS A 208 -9.50 -21.76 12.29
CA HIS A 208 -10.75 -21.00 12.10
C HIS A 208 -10.78 -20.21 10.79
N ILE A 209 -10.07 -20.69 9.76
CA ILE A 209 -10.11 -20.07 8.44
C ILE A 209 -11.53 -20.21 7.89
N PRO A 210 -12.20 -19.09 7.50
CA PRO A 210 -13.52 -19.15 6.89
C PRO A 210 -13.56 -19.98 5.61
N ASP A 211 -14.68 -20.63 5.37
CA ASP A 211 -14.86 -21.50 4.19
C ASP A 211 -14.97 -20.72 2.86
N GLU A 212 -15.14 -19.41 2.93
CA GLU A 212 -15.22 -18.54 1.74
C GLU A 212 -13.92 -18.58 0.93
N GLN A 213 -14.03 -18.96 -0.35
CA GLN A 213 -12.88 -19.11 -1.26
C GLN A 213 -12.96 -18.10 -2.43
N SER A 214 -13.06 -16.82 -2.11
CA SER A 214 -13.00 -15.77 -3.15
C SER A 214 -11.56 -15.54 -3.61
N VAL A 215 -11.39 -15.29 -4.92
CA VAL A 215 -10.09 -15.05 -5.54
C VAL A 215 -10.15 -13.79 -6.39
N THR A 216 -9.23 -12.85 -6.15
CA THR A 216 -9.17 -11.56 -6.84
C THR A 216 -7.74 -11.02 -6.87
N ILE A 217 -7.56 -9.85 -7.51
CA ILE A 217 -6.37 -9.03 -7.31
C ILE A 217 -6.46 -8.41 -5.92
N ALA A 218 -5.59 -8.82 -5.01
CA ALA A 218 -5.46 -8.21 -3.69
C ALA A 218 -4.29 -7.22 -3.72
N HIS A 219 -4.54 -5.98 -3.32
CA HIS A 219 -3.52 -4.93 -3.24
C HIS A 219 -2.47 -5.24 -2.16
N GLY A 220 -2.90 -5.76 -1.04
CA GLY A 220 -2.05 -6.16 0.08
C GLY A 220 -1.65 -5.05 1.05
N ASP A 221 -1.81 -3.77 0.68
CA ASP A 221 -1.61 -2.58 1.54
C ASP A 221 -2.63 -1.47 1.19
N TYR A 222 -3.89 -1.87 0.89
CA TYR A 222 -4.91 -0.91 0.53
C TYR A 222 -5.33 -0.07 1.74
N ARG A 223 -5.06 1.22 1.67
CA ARG A 223 -5.38 2.18 2.73
C ARG A 223 -5.35 3.60 2.20
N LEU A 224 -5.94 4.53 2.92
CA LEU A 224 -6.05 5.93 2.54
C LEU A 224 -4.69 6.56 2.14
N GLY A 225 -3.62 6.21 2.86
CA GLY A 225 -2.27 6.72 2.58
C GLY A 225 -1.62 6.19 1.30
N ASN A 226 -2.20 5.16 0.66
CA ASN A 226 -1.75 4.58 -0.60
C ASN A 226 -2.74 4.86 -1.75
N THR A 227 -3.57 5.90 -1.59
CA THR A 227 -4.50 6.36 -2.62
C THR A 227 -4.37 7.86 -2.83
N MET A 228 -4.57 8.30 -4.06
CA MET A 228 -4.50 9.71 -4.44
C MET A 228 -5.87 10.18 -4.90
N PHE A 229 -6.31 11.30 -4.34
CA PHE A 229 -7.58 11.94 -4.68
C PHE A 229 -7.35 13.20 -5.49
N HIS A 230 -8.36 13.57 -6.26
CA HIS A 230 -8.33 14.82 -7.04
C HIS A 230 -8.01 16.04 -6.14
N PRO A 231 -7.33 17.08 -6.65
CA PRO A 231 -6.90 18.22 -5.83
C PRO A 231 -8.01 18.90 -5.04
N THR A 232 -9.22 18.96 -5.59
CA THR A 232 -10.37 19.68 -5.00
C THR A 232 -11.62 18.83 -4.79
N GLU A 233 -11.73 17.68 -5.46
CA GLU A 233 -12.91 16.81 -5.40
C GLU A 233 -12.63 15.52 -4.65
N PRO A 234 -13.65 14.87 -4.04
CA PRO A 234 -13.45 13.67 -3.23
C PRO A 234 -13.44 12.38 -4.06
N HIS A 235 -13.00 12.42 -5.33
CA HIS A 235 -12.86 11.21 -6.14
C HIS A 235 -11.39 10.80 -6.25
N MET A 236 -11.15 9.50 -6.24
CA MET A 236 -9.83 8.89 -6.36
C MET A 236 -9.34 8.97 -7.81
N ILE A 237 -8.09 9.38 -7.98
CA ILE A 237 -7.42 9.47 -9.28
C ILE A 237 -6.31 8.42 -9.45
N ALA A 238 -5.82 7.83 -8.35
CA ALA A 238 -4.90 6.71 -8.42
C ALA A 238 -4.89 5.86 -7.16
N VAL A 239 -4.70 4.56 -7.33
CA VAL A 239 -4.23 3.63 -6.31
C VAL A 239 -2.72 3.47 -6.50
N LEU A 240 -1.97 3.59 -5.42
CA LEU A 240 -0.50 3.64 -5.39
C LEU A 240 0.07 2.48 -4.57
N ASP A 241 1.38 2.22 -4.71
CA ASP A 241 2.15 1.28 -3.89
C ASP A 241 1.72 -0.20 -4.01
N TRP A 242 1.86 -0.71 -5.21
CA TRP A 242 1.46 -2.08 -5.59
C TRP A 242 2.49 -3.17 -5.24
N GLU A 243 3.51 -2.86 -4.42
CA GLU A 243 4.62 -3.79 -4.13
C GLU A 243 4.18 -5.10 -3.44
N LEU A 244 3.06 -5.08 -2.69
CA LEU A 244 2.50 -6.24 -2.00
C LEU A 244 1.36 -6.92 -2.78
N CYS A 245 1.07 -6.45 -3.99
CA CYS A 245 -0.03 -6.96 -4.80
C CYS A 245 0.17 -8.42 -5.21
N THR A 246 -0.92 -9.18 -5.16
CA THR A 246 -0.95 -10.61 -5.53
C THR A 246 -2.35 -11.05 -5.90
N ILE A 247 -2.47 -12.27 -6.44
CA ILE A 247 -3.78 -12.95 -6.48
C ILE A 247 -4.08 -13.49 -5.06
N GLY A 248 -5.17 -12.98 -4.48
CA GLY A 248 -5.50 -13.19 -3.07
C GLY A 248 -6.99 -13.18 -2.78
N HIS A 249 -7.34 -12.91 -1.53
CA HIS A 249 -8.71 -12.87 -1.05
C HIS A 249 -9.17 -11.43 -0.82
N PRO A 250 -10.34 -11.00 -1.33
CA PRO A 250 -10.78 -9.59 -1.26
C PRO A 250 -10.91 -9.06 0.18
N LEU A 251 -11.40 -9.90 1.10
CA LEU A 251 -11.64 -9.46 2.48
C LEU A 251 -10.34 -9.21 3.27
N ALA A 252 -9.20 -9.68 2.77
CA ALA A 252 -7.91 -9.33 3.35
C ALA A 252 -7.60 -7.82 3.21
N ASP A 253 -7.92 -7.21 2.06
CA ASP A 253 -7.74 -5.78 1.85
C ASP A 253 -8.79 -4.95 2.58
N VAL A 254 -10.06 -5.40 2.60
CA VAL A 254 -11.13 -4.71 3.32
C VAL A 254 -10.81 -4.60 4.81
N ALA A 255 -10.45 -5.72 5.43
CA ALA A 255 -10.09 -5.76 6.84
C ALA A 255 -8.79 -5.01 7.14
N TYR A 256 -7.81 -5.07 6.23
CA TYR A 256 -6.57 -4.34 6.37
C TYR A 256 -6.78 -2.82 6.38
N ASN A 257 -7.64 -2.30 5.51
CA ASN A 257 -8.01 -0.89 5.54
C ASN A 257 -8.70 -0.50 6.86
N CYS A 258 -9.67 -1.30 7.31
CA CYS A 258 -10.42 -1.04 8.54
C CYS A 258 -9.56 -1.13 9.80
N MET A 259 -8.54 -1.97 9.81
CA MET A 259 -7.64 -2.15 10.94
C MET A 259 -6.98 -0.83 11.39
N TYR A 260 -6.58 0.03 10.46
CA TYR A 260 -5.94 1.30 10.79
C TYR A 260 -6.87 2.25 11.56
N ASP A 261 -8.16 2.20 11.28
CA ASP A 261 -9.15 3.02 11.97
C ASP A 261 -9.45 2.53 13.40
N LEU A 262 -9.24 1.23 13.65
CA LEU A 262 -9.38 0.63 14.98
C LEU A 262 -8.16 0.87 15.86
N LEU A 263 -6.98 1.01 15.26
CA LEU A 263 -5.71 1.19 15.96
C LEU A 263 -5.31 2.65 16.15
N GLY A 264 -6.01 3.57 15.48
CA GLY A 264 -5.62 4.96 15.41
C GLY A 264 -4.51 5.23 14.40
N VAL A 265 -3.91 6.41 14.47
CA VAL A 265 -2.83 6.84 13.55
C VAL A 265 -1.67 5.85 13.60
N ALA A 266 -1.05 5.56 12.48
CA ALA A 266 0.09 4.66 12.36
C ALA A 266 1.17 4.94 13.43
N GLY A 267 1.30 4.05 14.42
CA GLY A 267 2.13 4.23 15.61
C GLY A 267 1.47 4.98 16.77
N GLY A 268 0.18 5.38 16.65
CA GLY A 268 -0.62 5.94 17.72
C GLY A 268 -1.34 4.88 18.54
N VAL A 269 -1.81 5.27 19.71
CA VAL A 269 -2.47 4.38 20.66
C VAL A 269 -3.96 4.71 20.68
N GLY A 270 -4.77 3.80 20.17
CA GLY A 270 -6.22 3.83 20.33
C GLY A 270 -7.03 4.14 19.06
N PRO A 271 -8.31 3.82 19.06
CA PRO A 271 -9.20 4.01 17.93
C PRO A 271 -9.43 5.49 17.60
N ILE A 272 -9.79 5.77 16.36
CA ILE A 272 -10.17 7.13 15.92
C ILE A 272 -11.36 7.62 16.76
N ASP A 273 -11.21 8.78 17.39
CA ASP A 273 -12.31 9.46 18.09
C ASP A 273 -13.25 10.13 17.07
N ARG A 274 -14.27 9.40 16.67
CA ARG A 274 -15.25 9.86 15.67
C ARG A 274 -16.10 11.04 16.14
N THR A 275 -16.12 11.34 17.44
CA THR A 275 -16.80 12.55 17.94
C THR A 275 -16.01 13.80 17.57
N LYS A 276 -14.70 13.70 17.45
CA LYS A 276 -13.82 14.78 17.00
C LYS A 276 -13.59 14.79 15.48
N THR A 277 -13.81 13.66 14.83
CA THR A 277 -13.62 13.48 13.38
C THR A 277 -14.87 12.88 12.74
N PRO A 278 -16.03 13.57 12.79
CA PRO A 278 -17.26 13.07 12.18
C PRO A 278 -17.07 12.87 10.67
N GLY A 279 -17.79 11.91 10.11
CA GLY A 279 -17.72 11.53 8.70
C GLY A 279 -16.78 10.37 8.40
N ILE A 280 -15.95 9.94 9.36
CA ILE A 280 -15.15 8.71 9.23
C ILE A 280 -16.05 7.52 9.62
N PRO A 281 -16.23 6.51 8.75
CA PRO A 281 -17.05 5.35 9.05
C PRO A 281 -16.42 4.47 10.14
N THR A 282 -17.24 3.68 10.82
CA THR A 282 -16.76 2.53 11.58
C THR A 282 -16.30 1.42 10.61
N ASP A 283 -15.55 0.46 11.13
CA ASP A 283 -15.16 -0.73 10.35
C ASP A 283 -16.38 -1.46 9.75
N LYS A 284 -17.47 -1.61 10.53
CA LYS A 284 -18.74 -2.21 10.07
C LYS A 284 -19.43 -1.36 8.98
N GLU A 285 -19.43 -0.04 9.12
CA GLU A 285 -20.01 0.86 8.11
C GLU A 285 -19.19 0.84 6.81
N PHE A 286 -17.85 0.85 6.89
CA PHE A 286 -16.98 0.73 5.72
C PHE A 286 -17.17 -0.63 5.03
N ALA A 287 -17.22 -1.73 5.79
CA ALA A 287 -17.46 -3.06 5.27
C ALA A 287 -18.84 -3.16 4.57
N ALA A 288 -19.88 -2.56 5.15
CA ALA A 288 -21.20 -2.51 4.54
C ALA A 288 -21.21 -1.70 3.23
N GLU A 289 -20.52 -0.56 3.21
CA GLU A 289 -20.36 0.27 1.99
C GLU A 289 -19.60 -0.50 0.88
N TYR A 290 -18.52 -1.19 1.25
CA TYR A 290 -17.82 -2.08 0.33
C TYR A 290 -18.74 -3.18 -0.21
N CYS A 291 -19.50 -3.87 0.66
CA CYS A 291 -20.43 -4.92 0.25
C CYS A 291 -21.48 -4.40 -0.76
N ARG A 292 -22.02 -3.22 -0.53
CA ARG A 292 -22.97 -2.56 -1.44
C ARG A 292 -22.37 -2.38 -2.84
N HIS A 293 -21.10 -1.91 -2.93
CA HIS A 293 -20.41 -1.74 -4.21
C HIS A 293 -19.96 -3.08 -4.82
N ALA A 294 -19.57 -4.05 -4.01
CA ALA A 294 -19.14 -5.36 -4.45
C ALA A 294 -20.30 -6.25 -4.92
N GLY A 295 -21.54 -5.94 -4.49
CA GLY A 295 -22.72 -6.78 -4.74
C GLY A 295 -22.77 -8.01 -3.81
N ARG A 296 -22.35 -7.84 -2.54
CA ARG A 296 -22.34 -8.86 -1.49
C ARG A 296 -23.45 -8.56 -0.47
N ASP A 297 -24.05 -9.61 0.06
CA ASP A 297 -25.08 -9.48 1.12
C ASP A 297 -24.49 -9.13 2.49
N GLY A 298 -23.18 -9.40 2.71
CA GLY A 298 -22.46 -9.13 3.95
C GLY A 298 -21.11 -9.82 4.01
N ILE A 299 -20.49 -9.78 5.17
CA ILE A 299 -19.24 -10.47 5.49
C ILE A 299 -19.46 -11.27 6.76
N GLU A 300 -19.45 -12.59 6.62
CA GLU A 300 -19.42 -13.51 7.76
C GLU A 300 -18.01 -13.54 8.36
N ASP A 301 -17.86 -13.95 9.61
CA ASP A 301 -16.58 -14.08 10.31
C ASP A 301 -15.70 -12.80 10.27
N TRP A 302 -16.33 -11.62 10.27
CA TRP A 302 -15.63 -10.33 10.14
C TRP A 302 -14.47 -10.19 11.12
N ASN A 303 -14.64 -10.66 12.35
CA ASN A 303 -13.63 -10.64 13.40
C ASN A 303 -12.38 -11.43 13.03
N PHE A 304 -12.51 -12.54 12.29
CA PHE A 304 -11.36 -13.31 11.79
C PHE A 304 -10.49 -12.47 10.84
N TYR A 305 -11.09 -11.77 9.88
CA TYR A 305 -10.35 -10.98 8.89
C TYR A 305 -9.62 -9.79 9.53
N LEU A 306 -10.24 -9.15 10.51
CA LEU A 306 -9.61 -8.07 11.29
C LEU A 306 -8.43 -8.63 12.13
N ALA A 307 -8.65 -9.71 12.85
CA ALA A 307 -7.62 -10.34 13.67
C ALA A 307 -6.44 -10.82 12.82
N PHE A 308 -6.70 -11.44 11.65
CA PHE A 308 -5.65 -11.82 10.72
C PHE A 308 -4.84 -10.59 10.24
N SER A 309 -5.50 -9.48 9.91
CA SER A 309 -4.82 -8.26 9.47
C SER A 309 -3.91 -7.68 10.55
N MET A 310 -4.38 -7.66 11.80
CA MET A 310 -3.59 -7.24 12.96
C MET A 310 -2.44 -8.19 13.27
N PHE A 311 -2.67 -9.51 13.21
CA PHE A 311 -1.64 -10.53 13.37
C PHE A 311 -0.52 -10.39 12.33
N ARG A 312 -0.90 -10.13 11.07
CA ARG A 312 0.05 -9.85 9.99
C ARG A 312 0.89 -8.61 10.30
N LEU A 313 0.26 -7.50 10.70
CA LEU A 313 0.97 -6.26 11.02
C LEU A 313 1.83 -6.41 12.28
N ALA A 314 1.38 -7.16 13.30
CA ALA A 314 2.17 -7.50 14.47
C ALA A 314 3.44 -8.28 14.09
N SER A 315 3.32 -9.26 13.19
CA SER A 315 4.45 -10.05 12.69
C SER A 315 5.45 -9.19 11.91
N ILE A 316 4.97 -8.23 11.10
CA ILE A 316 5.81 -7.25 10.40
C ILE A 316 6.55 -6.37 11.42
N SER A 317 5.82 -5.82 12.41
CA SER A 317 6.37 -4.96 13.46
C SER A 317 7.48 -5.65 14.25
N GLN A 318 7.27 -6.92 14.62
CA GLN A 318 8.28 -7.74 15.28
C GLN A 318 9.55 -7.91 14.43
N GLY A 319 9.37 -8.15 13.12
CA GLY A 319 10.48 -8.28 12.19
C GLY A 319 11.31 -6.99 12.06
N VAL A 320 10.65 -5.81 12.05
CA VAL A 320 11.34 -4.51 12.00
C VAL A 320 12.03 -4.23 13.33
N TYR A 321 11.37 -4.52 14.46
CA TYR A 321 11.95 -4.38 15.79
C TYR A 321 13.22 -5.23 15.96
N LYS A 322 13.18 -6.51 15.54
CA LYS A 322 14.36 -7.39 15.57
C LYS A 322 15.52 -6.83 14.77
N ARG A 323 15.27 -6.31 13.55
CA ARG A 323 16.31 -5.63 12.75
C ARG A 323 16.85 -4.37 13.45
N GLY A 324 16.01 -3.65 14.21
CA GLY A 324 16.43 -2.54 15.04
C GLY A 324 17.43 -2.96 16.12
N LEU A 325 17.13 -4.04 16.83
CA LEU A 325 18.01 -4.62 17.85
C LEU A 325 19.33 -5.12 17.26
N ASP A 326 19.31 -5.66 16.04
CA ASP A 326 20.51 -6.16 15.34
C ASP A 326 21.34 -5.03 14.69
N GLY A 327 20.93 -3.75 14.83
CA GLY A 327 21.62 -2.59 14.23
C GLY A 327 21.42 -2.47 12.72
N ASN A 328 20.47 -3.20 12.13
CA ASN A 328 20.22 -3.27 10.69
C ASN A 328 18.93 -2.54 10.26
N ALA A 329 18.35 -1.70 11.13
CA ALA A 329 17.15 -0.96 10.78
C ALA A 329 17.48 0.39 10.13
N SER A 330 16.70 0.76 9.13
CA SER A 330 16.79 2.05 8.42
C SER A 330 16.20 3.24 9.18
N SER A 331 15.55 3.02 10.35
CA SER A 331 14.83 4.05 11.10
C SER A 331 14.94 3.85 12.61
N GLU A 332 15.14 4.94 13.36
CA GLU A 332 15.09 4.97 14.84
C GLU A 332 13.73 4.52 15.39
N ARG A 333 12.65 4.68 14.61
CA ARG A 333 11.32 4.18 14.97
C ARG A 333 11.25 2.66 15.10
N ALA A 334 12.22 1.90 14.56
CA ALA A 334 12.26 0.45 14.69
C ALA A 334 12.18 -0.01 16.16
N MET A 335 12.76 0.75 17.08
CA MET A 335 12.78 0.40 18.50
C MET A 335 11.43 0.52 19.20
N THR A 336 10.49 1.30 18.68
CA THR A 336 9.12 1.43 19.23
C THR A 336 8.17 0.34 18.75
N LEU A 337 8.56 -0.43 17.73
CA LEU A 337 7.70 -1.44 17.11
C LEU A 337 7.56 -2.74 17.92
N GLY A 338 8.38 -2.95 18.95
CA GLY A 338 8.19 -4.06 19.89
C GLY A 338 6.87 -3.94 20.66
N ASP A 339 6.57 -2.76 21.19
CA ASP A 339 5.30 -2.46 21.86
C ASP A 339 4.12 -2.50 20.87
N ALA A 340 4.32 -2.02 19.63
CA ALA A 340 3.30 -2.11 18.60
C ALA A 340 2.93 -3.55 18.27
N CYS A 341 3.88 -4.48 18.23
CA CYS A 341 3.61 -5.91 18.04
C CYS A 341 2.68 -6.46 19.14
N ARG A 342 2.98 -6.17 20.40
CA ARG A 342 2.15 -6.59 21.54
C ARG A 342 0.74 -6.01 21.47
N ASN A 343 0.64 -4.68 21.29
CA ASN A 343 -0.65 -4.00 21.26
C ASN A 343 -1.55 -4.51 20.13
N LEU A 344 -0.97 -4.77 18.94
CA LEU A 344 -1.69 -5.33 17.81
C LEU A 344 -2.19 -6.75 18.10
N ALA A 345 -1.36 -7.58 18.72
CA ALA A 345 -1.73 -8.94 19.06
C ALA A 345 -2.83 -8.98 20.13
N ASP A 346 -2.72 -8.15 21.16
CA ASP A 346 -3.71 -8.05 22.23
C ASP A 346 -5.08 -7.63 21.66
N HIS A 347 -5.12 -6.59 20.82
CA HIS A 347 -6.35 -6.16 20.15
C HIS A 347 -6.93 -7.21 19.21
N ALA A 348 -6.08 -7.90 18.45
CA ALA A 348 -6.54 -8.98 17.57
C ALA A 348 -7.20 -10.11 18.38
N TRP A 349 -6.60 -10.48 19.50
CA TRP A 349 -7.16 -11.49 20.38
C TRP A 349 -8.46 -11.05 21.05
N GLU A 350 -8.52 -9.80 21.52
CA GLU A 350 -9.74 -9.21 22.08
C GLU A 350 -10.90 -9.20 21.08
N ILE A 351 -10.65 -8.85 19.80
CA ILE A 351 -11.67 -8.84 18.73
C ILE A 351 -12.25 -10.25 18.55
N LEU A 352 -11.43 -11.29 18.54
CA LEU A 352 -11.90 -12.68 18.41
C LEU A 352 -12.73 -13.16 19.62
N GLN A 353 -12.56 -12.54 20.79
CA GLN A 353 -13.34 -12.86 21.99
C GLN A 353 -14.66 -12.09 22.09
N ARG A 354 -14.90 -11.07 21.22
CA ARG A 354 -16.18 -10.35 21.19
C ARG A 354 -17.26 -11.30 20.68
N LYS A 355 -18.33 -11.43 21.47
CA LYS A 355 -19.58 -12.04 20.97
C LYS A 355 -20.25 -11.00 20.06
N ASP A 356 -20.55 -11.37 18.83
CA ASP A 356 -21.34 -10.59 17.89
C ASP A 356 -22.73 -10.26 18.45
#